data_318df6c6e9c7a1e21a2287c3890ad4a0
#
_entry.id   318df6c6e9c7a1e21a2287c3890ad4a0
#
_cell.length_a   1.000
_cell.length_b   1.000
_cell.length_c   1.000
_cell.angle_alpha   90.00
_cell.angle_beta   90.00
_cell.angle_gamma   90.00
#
_symmetry.space_group_name_H-M   'P 1'
#
loop_
_entity.id
_entity.type
_entity.pdbx_description
1 polymer ?
#
loop_
_entity_poly.entity_id
_entity_poly.type
_entity_poly.pdbx_seq_one_letter_code
_entity_poly.pdbx_strand_id
1 'polypeptide(L)'
;MLNTRSHTMSNQVDLLYEEYKKSRKVHLNREQFSYLTKLYPALLVCMSDGVLDEEEWEGIVMATKGLSEEFVNGPEDDKELIAIAFRTEFRYLLDNIDKWQKKFLNALNDSIKDNQSDKEFVLECMYLFANAADGISDEEQSKIDSLAQRLNLEF
;
A
#
# COMPACT_ATOMS: atom_id res chain seq x y z
N MET A 1 23.82 20.00 -11.20
CA MET A 1 23.25 19.79 -10.82
C MET A 1 22.65 19.60 -10.65
N LEU A 2 22.47 19.49 -10.65
CA LEU A 2 21.70 19.15 -10.31
C LEU A 2 21.05 18.75 -10.08
N ASN A 3 20.94 18.54 -10.20
CA ASN A 3 20.18 17.98 -9.84
C ASN A 3 19.93 17.39 -9.37
N THR A 4 20.27 17.10 -9.19
CA THR A 4 19.89 16.57 -8.65
C THR A 4 19.49 16.47 -8.02
N ARG A 5 19.50 16.50 -7.90
CA ARG A 5 18.85 16.46 -7.24
C ARG A 5 18.04 16.22 -6.89
N SER A 6 17.87 16.06 -7.08
CA SER A 6 16.98 15.91 -6.79
C SER A 6 16.58 15.49 -6.50
N HIS A 7 16.69 15.23 -6.62
CA HIS A 7 16.18 14.83 -6.25
C HIS A 7 16.20 14.45 -5.61
N THR A 8 17.31 13.94 -6.35
CA THR A 8 17.58 13.61 -5.30
C THR A 8 17.08 13.94 -4.12
N MET A 9 16.59 14.59 -4.18
CA MET A 9 15.86 14.85 -3.04
C MET A 9 15.13 13.64 -2.60
N SER A 10 15.45 13.16 -1.43
CA SER A 10 14.74 12.04 -0.85
C SER A 10 13.31 12.48 -0.59
N ASN A 11 12.35 11.78 -1.13
CA ASN A 11 10.96 12.04 -0.82
C ASN A 11 10.59 11.33 0.48
N GLN A 12 9.40 11.57 0.99
CA GLN A 12 8.94 10.99 2.24
C GLN A 12 8.86 9.47 2.19
N VAL A 13 8.53 8.90 1.03
CA VAL A 13 8.47 7.44 0.88
C VAL A 13 9.87 6.83 1.02
N ASP A 14 10.88 7.47 0.45
CA ASP A 14 12.26 7.00 0.59
C ASP A 14 12.72 7.03 2.05
N LEU A 15 12.39 8.09 2.76
CA LEU A 15 12.71 8.20 4.18
C LEU A 15 11.98 7.15 5.00
N LEU A 16 10.72 6.90 4.67
CA LEU A 16 9.93 5.87 5.34
C LEU A 16 10.53 4.49 5.09
N TYR A 17 10.97 4.22 3.87
CA TYR A 17 11.60 2.94 3.54
C TYR A 17 12.83 2.70 4.41
N GLU A 18 13.68 3.72 4.57
CA GLU A 18 14.88 3.58 5.40
C GLU A 18 14.51 3.34 6.85
N GLU A 19 13.51 4.04 7.37
CA GLU A 19 13.05 3.83 8.74
C GLU A 19 12.45 2.44 8.92
N TYR A 20 11.67 2.00 7.95
CA TYR A 20 11.01 0.70 7.99
C TYR A 20 12.05 -0.44 8.02
N LYS A 21 13.10 -0.32 7.22
CA LYS A 21 14.17 -1.31 7.19
C LYS A 21 14.92 -1.41 8.51
N LYS A 22 14.95 -0.34 9.30
CA LYS A 22 15.58 -0.36 10.61
C LYS A 22 14.75 -1.14 11.61
N SER A 23 13.44 -1.18 11.42
CA SER A 23 12.53 -1.85 12.35
C SER A 23 12.39 -3.33 12.06
N ARG A 24 12.61 -3.74 10.83
CA ARG A 24 12.44 -5.14 10.45
C ARG A 24 13.18 -5.43 9.15
N LYS A 25 13.48 -6.71 8.96
CA LYS A 25 14.11 -7.15 7.73
C LYS A 25 13.02 -7.25 6.65
N VAL A 26 13.11 -6.40 5.64
CA VAL A 26 12.12 -6.35 4.57
C VAL A 26 12.76 -6.86 3.27
N HIS A 27 12.01 -7.65 2.52
CA HIS A 27 12.47 -8.24 1.26
C HIS A 27 11.90 -7.55 0.03
N LEU A 28 11.49 -6.30 0.17
CA LEU A 28 11.02 -5.48 -0.93
C LEU A 28 12.07 -4.42 -1.23
N ASN A 29 12.31 -4.15 -2.52
CA ASN A 29 13.19 -3.07 -2.91
C ASN A 29 12.42 -1.75 -2.82
N ARG A 30 13.08 -0.63 -3.13
CA ARG A 30 12.50 0.70 -3.01
C ARG A 30 11.24 0.87 -3.85
N GLU A 31 11.28 0.40 -5.10
CA GLU A 31 10.14 0.50 -5.99
C GLU A 31 8.94 -0.31 -5.49
N GLN A 32 9.21 -1.54 -5.03
CA GLN A 32 8.17 -2.40 -4.47
C GLN A 32 7.61 -1.81 -3.19
N PHE A 33 8.46 -1.21 -2.35
CA PHE A 33 7.99 -0.54 -1.13
C PHE A 33 7.10 0.65 -1.45
N SER A 34 7.42 1.39 -2.51
CA SER A 34 6.58 2.48 -2.97
C SER A 34 5.16 1.99 -3.30
N TYR A 35 5.07 0.85 -3.98
CA TYR A 35 3.78 0.21 -4.25
C TYR A 35 3.07 -0.19 -2.96
N LEU A 36 3.81 -0.77 -2.03
CA LEU A 36 3.26 -1.14 -0.72
C LEU A 36 2.62 0.07 -0.05
N THR A 37 3.28 1.21 -0.13
CA THR A 37 2.78 2.46 0.44
C THR A 37 1.46 2.87 -0.22
N LYS A 38 1.36 2.74 -1.54
CA LYS A 38 0.12 3.07 -2.28
C LYS A 38 -1.02 2.12 -1.94
N LEU A 39 -0.72 0.90 -1.55
CA LEU A 39 -1.73 -0.08 -1.17
C LEU A 39 -2.14 0.02 0.29
N TYR A 40 -1.38 0.76 1.08
CA TYR A 40 -1.63 0.83 2.52
C TYR A 40 -3.06 1.29 2.87
N PRO A 41 -3.62 2.35 2.22
CA PRO A 41 -5.00 2.73 2.52
C PRO A 41 -6.00 1.60 2.29
N ALA A 42 -5.79 0.79 1.24
CA ALA A 42 -6.66 -0.35 0.96
C ALA A 42 -6.63 -1.36 2.10
N LEU A 43 -5.47 -1.57 2.71
CA LEU A 43 -5.36 -2.45 3.88
C LEU A 43 -6.16 -1.91 5.05
N LEU A 44 -6.13 -0.60 5.27
CA LEU A 44 -6.90 0.04 6.33
C LEU A 44 -8.39 -0.13 6.12
N VAL A 45 -8.84 -0.08 4.87
CA VAL A 45 -10.25 -0.28 4.54
C VAL A 45 -10.68 -1.70 4.94
N CYS A 46 -9.85 -2.69 4.67
CA CYS A 46 -10.15 -4.07 5.04
C CYS A 46 -10.29 -4.26 6.55
N MET A 47 -9.63 -3.42 7.34
CA MET A 47 -9.68 -3.49 8.80
C MET A 47 -10.67 -2.52 9.42
N SER A 48 -11.51 -1.88 8.62
CA SER A 48 -12.39 -0.80 9.10
C SER A 48 -13.40 -1.26 10.14
N ASP A 49 -13.80 -2.52 10.12
CA ASP A 49 -14.71 -3.09 11.11
C ASP A 49 -13.98 -3.75 12.29
N GLY A 50 -12.66 -3.65 12.30
CA GLY A 50 -11.83 -4.20 13.37
C GLY A 50 -11.44 -5.66 13.19
N VAL A 51 -11.96 -6.31 12.18
CA VAL A 51 -11.72 -7.75 11.93
C VAL A 51 -11.39 -7.96 10.46
N LEU A 52 -10.32 -8.69 10.21
CA LEU A 52 -9.98 -9.12 8.86
C LEU A 52 -10.39 -10.60 8.75
N ASP A 53 -11.45 -10.87 8.00
CA ASP A 53 -11.91 -12.25 7.85
C ASP A 53 -11.11 -12.99 6.76
N GLU A 54 -11.38 -14.29 6.64
CA GLU A 54 -10.64 -15.14 5.73
C GLU A 54 -10.83 -14.73 4.26
N GLU A 55 -12.06 -14.35 3.88
CA GLU A 55 -12.35 -13.95 2.51
C GLU A 55 -11.60 -12.67 2.15
N GLU A 56 -11.56 -11.71 3.07
CA GLU A 56 -10.83 -10.47 2.87
C GLU A 56 -9.33 -10.75 2.73
N TRP A 57 -8.80 -11.63 3.57
CA TRP A 57 -7.39 -11.99 3.48
C TRP A 57 -7.08 -12.68 2.14
N GLU A 58 -7.96 -13.56 1.67
CA GLU A 58 -7.80 -14.20 0.37
C GLU A 58 -7.80 -13.17 -0.76
N GLY A 59 -8.65 -12.14 -0.65
CA GLY A 59 -8.66 -11.04 -1.61
C GLY A 59 -7.33 -10.31 -1.65
N ILE A 60 -6.75 -10.06 -0.48
CA ILE A 60 -5.42 -9.44 -0.40
C ILE A 60 -4.37 -10.34 -1.06
N VAL A 61 -4.42 -11.63 -0.78
CA VAL A 61 -3.48 -12.60 -1.38
C VAL A 61 -3.59 -12.60 -2.89
N MET A 62 -4.80 -12.58 -3.42
CA MET A 62 -5.00 -12.54 -4.88
C MET A 62 -4.45 -11.24 -5.48
N ALA A 63 -4.66 -10.13 -4.79
CA ALA A 63 -4.13 -8.84 -5.24
C ALA A 63 -2.60 -8.86 -5.28
N THR A 64 -1.95 -9.51 -4.32
CA THR A 64 -0.49 -9.59 -4.31
C THR A 64 0.04 -10.40 -5.49
N LYS A 65 -0.69 -11.40 -5.92
CA LYS A 65 -0.28 -12.18 -7.10
C LYS A 65 -0.30 -11.33 -8.36
N GLY A 66 -1.33 -10.51 -8.52
CA GLY A 66 -1.39 -9.58 -9.64
C GLY A 66 -0.28 -8.56 -9.61
N LEU A 67 -0.01 -8.01 -8.42
CA LEU A 67 1.05 -7.03 -8.24
C LEU A 67 2.43 -7.62 -8.53
N SER A 68 2.68 -8.85 -8.09
CA SER A 68 3.99 -9.44 -8.27
C SER A 68 4.34 -9.58 -9.75
N GLU A 69 3.35 -9.70 -10.62
CA GLU A 69 3.59 -9.80 -12.06
C GLU A 69 4.20 -8.53 -12.64
N GLU A 70 3.93 -7.38 -12.05
CA GLU A 70 4.46 -6.10 -12.52
C GLU A 70 5.95 -5.97 -12.23
N PHE A 71 6.47 -6.74 -11.30
CA PHE A 71 7.87 -6.64 -10.88
C PHE A 71 8.71 -7.81 -11.32
N VAL A 72 8.13 -8.73 -12.12
CA VAL A 72 8.85 -9.91 -12.56
C VAL A 72 9.41 -9.68 -13.95
N ASN A 73 10.73 -9.77 -14.05
CA ASN A 73 11.43 -9.77 -15.34
C ASN A 73 12.20 -11.05 -15.50
N GLY A 74 11.80 -12.08 -14.78
CA GLY A 74 12.56 -13.31 -14.71
C GLY A 74 11.69 -14.52 -14.48
N PRO A 75 12.28 -15.60 -13.93
CA PRO A 75 11.59 -16.88 -13.81
C PRO A 75 10.43 -16.83 -12.81
N GLU A 76 9.55 -17.83 -12.92
CA GLU A 76 8.36 -17.96 -12.09
C GLU A 76 8.69 -17.97 -10.58
N ASP A 77 9.87 -18.49 -10.22
CA ASP A 77 10.29 -18.53 -8.82
C ASP A 77 10.38 -17.13 -8.21
N ASP A 78 10.87 -16.16 -8.99
CA ASP A 78 11.00 -14.79 -8.51
C ASP A 78 9.62 -14.17 -8.23
N LYS A 79 8.66 -14.50 -9.08
CA LYS A 79 7.28 -14.04 -8.93
C LYS A 79 6.68 -14.52 -7.61
N GLU A 80 6.89 -15.78 -7.27
CA GLU A 80 6.40 -16.35 -6.01
C GLU A 80 7.04 -15.66 -4.81
N LEU A 81 8.34 -15.41 -4.87
CA LEU A 81 9.05 -14.76 -3.78
C LEU A 81 8.57 -13.33 -3.57
N ILE A 82 8.29 -12.60 -4.65
CA ILE A 82 7.76 -11.24 -4.57
C ILE A 82 6.38 -11.25 -3.92
N ALA A 83 5.52 -12.18 -4.33
CA ALA A 83 4.18 -12.30 -3.76
C ALA A 83 4.25 -12.60 -2.27
N ILE A 84 5.13 -13.50 -1.86
CA ILE A 84 5.31 -13.83 -0.45
C ILE A 84 5.79 -12.61 0.33
N ALA A 85 6.73 -11.84 -0.24
CA ALA A 85 7.24 -10.64 0.40
C ALA A 85 6.15 -9.61 0.64
N PHE A 86 5.28 -9.35 -0.35
CA PHE A 86 4.16 -8.43 -0.17
C PHE A 86 3.20 -8.92 0.91
N ARG A 87 2.83 -10.19 0.88
CA ARG A 87 1.89 -10.73 1.88
C ARG A 87 2.46 -10.64 3.29
N THR A 88 3.75 -10.89 3.43
CA THR A 88 4.43 -10.80 4.72
C THR A 88 4.34 -9.38 5.27
N GLU A 89 4.59 -8.38 4.43
CA GLU A 89 4.51 -7.00 4.87
C GLU A 89 3.08 -6.56 5.14
N PHE A 90 2.13 -6.99 4.33
CA PHE A 90 0.71 -6.70 4.58
C PHE A 90 0.30 -7.21 5.96
N ARG A 91 0.64 -8.45 6.29
CA ARG A 91 0.30 -9.02 7.60
C ARG A 91 0.94 -8.23 8.73
N TYR A 92 2.21 -7.91 8.59
CA TYR A 92 2.91 -7.13 9.60
C TYR A 92 2.24 -5.77 9.82
N LEU A 93 1.91 -5.08 8.74
CA LEU A 93 1.30 -3.75 8.83
C LEU A 93 -0.09 -3.80 9.43
N LEU A 94 -0.86 -4.83 9.11
CA LEU A 94 -2.19 -5.00 9.70
C LEU A 94 -2.10 -5.27 11.19
N ASP A 95 -1.06 -5.96 11.64
CA ASP A 95 -0.84 -6.25 13.05
C ASP A 95 -0.20 -5.06 13.80
N ASN A 96 0.23 -4.02 13.09
CA ASN A 96 0.95 -2.88 13.68
C ASN A 96 0.44 -1.54 13.15
N ILE A 97 -0.87 -1.43 12.99
CA ILE A 97 -1.49 -0.21 12.45
C ILE A 97 -1.14 1.02 13.29
N ASP A 98 -1.23 0.93 14.60
CA ASP A 98 -0.97 2.07 15.48
C ASP A 98 0.44 2.62 15.32
N LYS A 99 1.39 1.75 15.04
CA LYS A 99 2.79 2.16 14.90
C LYS A 99 3.05 2.87 13.58
N TRP A 100 2.42 2.40 12.49
CA TRP A 100 2.81 2.81 11.14
C TRP A 100 1.80 3.68 10.39
N GLN A 101 0.54 3.70 10.82
CA GLN A 101 -0.53 4.35 10.05
C GLN A 101 -0.20 5.80 9.68
N LYS A 102 0.13 6.61 10.65
CA LYS A 102 0.39 8.02 10.42
C LYS A 102 1.58 8.23 9.47
N LYS A 103 2.63 7.45 9.69
CA LYS A 103 3.84 7.56 8.88
C LYS A 103 3.59 7.19 7.42
N PHE A 104 2.86 6.09 7.19
CA PHE A 104 2.54 5.66 5.83
C PHE A 104 1.62 6.67 5.13
N LEU A 105 0.59 7.14 5.80
CA LEU A 105 -0.33 8.09 5.19
C LEU A 105 0.33 9.44 4.89
N ASN A 106 1.19 9.92 5.77
CA ASN A 106 1.92 11.16 5.52
C ASN A 106 2.87 11.04 4.33
N ALA A 107 3.62 9.93 4.27
CA ALA A 107 4.54 9.71 3.17
C ALA A 107 3.79 9.54 1.85
N LEU A 108 2.68 8.81 1.87
CA LEU A 108 1.88 8.62 0.68
C LEU A 108 1.30 9.94 0.18
N ASN A 109 0.73 10.73 1.08
CA ASN A 109 0.16 12.02 0.71
C ASN A 109 1.19 12.90 0.01
N ASP A 110 2.39 12.96 0.56
CA ASP A 110 3.49 13.72 -0.03
C ASP A 110 3.83 13.19 -1.43
N SER A 111 3.87 11.88 -1.56
CA SER A 111 4.29 11.23 -2.81
C SER A 111 3.30 11.42 -3.96
N ILE A 112 2.01 11.44 -3.68
CA ILE A 112 0.98 11.46 -4.73
C ILE A 112 0.31 12.82 -4.93
N LYS A 113 0.62 13.81 -4.12
CA LYS A 113 -0.10 15.09 -4.11
C LYS A 113 -0.16 15.79 -5.48
N ASP A 114 0.85 15.61 -6.30
CA ASP A 114 0.92 16.22 -7.63
C ASP A 114 0.78 15.21 -8.76
N ASN A 115 0.27 14.02 -8.47
CA ASN A 115 0.16 12.96 -9.47
C ASN A 115 -1.24 12.38 -9.49
N GLN A 116 -2.03 12.83 -10.45
CA GLN A 116 -3.43 12.43 -10.59
C GLN A 116 -3.58 10.92 -10.83
N SER A 117 -2.68 10.36 -11.65
CA SER A 117 -2.71 8.93 -11.95
C SER A 117 -2.49 8.08 -10.71
N ASP A 118 -1.57 8.49 -9.84
CA ASP A 118 -1.33 7.78 -8.58
C ASP A 118 -2.52 7.90 -7.63
N LYS A 119 -3.16 9.07 -7.59
CA LYS A 119 -4.37 9.26 -6.77
C LYS A 119 -5.48 8.33 -7.21
N GLU A 120 -5.68 8.21 -8.52
CA GLU A 120 -6.68 7.30 -9.08
C GLU A 120 -6.36 5.85 -8.71
N PHE A 121 -5.10 5.47 -8.82
CA PHE A 121 -4.66 4.13 -8.47
C PHE A 121 -4.95 3.81 -7.00
N VAL A 122 -4.63 4.74 -6.10
CA VAL A 122 -4.87 4.54 -4.66
C VAL A 122 -6.36 4.36 -4.39
N LEU A 123 -7.19 5.20 -4.99
CA LEU A 123 -8.64 5.11 -4.80
C LEU A 123 -9.20 3.79 -5.34
N GLU A 124 -8.77 3.40 -6.55
CA GLU A 124 -9.21 2.16 -7.15
C GLU A 124 -8.84 0.94 -6.29
N CYS A 125 -7.64 0.95 -5.69
CA CYS A 125 -7.19 -0.14 -4.83
C CYS A 125 -8.07 -0.25 -3.57
N MET A 126 -8.47 0.87 -3.00
CA MET A 126 -9.35 0.85 -1.84
C MET A 126 -10.68 0.17 -2.18
N TYR A 127 -11.27 0.52 -3.32
CA TYR A 127 -12.52 -0.10 -3.74
C TYR A 127 -12.35 -1.57 -4.12
N LEU A 128 -11.23 -1.89 -4.76
CA LEU A 128 -10.95 -3.28 -5.15
C LEU A 128 -10.85 -4.18 -3.93
N PHE A 129 -10.10 -3.74 -2.92
CA PHE A 129 -9.93 -4.53 -1.70
C PHE A 129 -11.23 -4.64 -0.91
N ALA A 130 -11.97 -3.54 -0.80
CA ALA A 130 -13.24 -3.53 -0.08
C ALA A 130 -14.27 -4.45 -0.73
N ASN A 131 -14.24 -4.54 -2.06
CA ASN A 131 -15.21 -5.34 -2.82
C ASN A 131 -14.80 -6.80 -2.99
N ALA A 132 -13.68 -7.20 -2.40
CA ALA A 132 -13.12 -8.55 -2.61
C ALA A 132 -13.96 -9.66 -2.00
N ALA A 133 -14.74 -9.37 -0.96
CA ALA A 133 -15.63 -10.35 -0.34
C ALA A 133 -17.05 -10.19 -0.89
N ASP A 134 -17.99 -9.70 -0.10
CA ASP A 134 -19.41 -9.63 -0.47
C ASP A 134 -19.89 -8.22 -0.74
N GLY A 135 -19.08 -7.40 -1.39
CA GLY A 135 -19.42 -6.03 -1.63
C GLY A 135 -18.87 -5.13 -0.52
N ILE A 136 -19.20 -3.85 -0.59
CA ILE A 136 -18.63 -2.85 0.30
C ILE A 136 -19.61 -2.54 1.44
N SER A 137 -19.14 -2.75 2.68
CA SER A 137 -19.96 -2.45 3.86
C SER A 137 -20.01 -0.93 4.09
N ASP A 138 -20.93 -0.51 4.97
CA ASP A 138 -21.02 0.91 5.35
C ASP A 138 -19.75 1.37 6.05
N GLU A 139 -19.17 0.54 6.88
CA GLU A 139 -17.92 0.84 7.58
C GLU A 139 -16.77 1.00 6.58
N GLU A 140 -16.71 0.14 5.58
CA GLU A 140 -15.69 0.22 4.54
C GLU A 140 -15.85 1.47 3.69
N GLN A 141 -17.09 1.78 3.28
CA GLN A 141 -17.35 2.99 2.49
C GLN A 141 -16.99 4.24 3.28
N SER A 142 -17.34 4.27 4.57
CA SER A 142 -17.00 5.39 5.44
C SER A 142 -15.49 5.54 5.56
N LYS A 143 -14.76 4.42 5.66
CA LYS A 143 -13.30 4.46 5.74
C LYS A 143 -12.70 4.96 4.43
N ILE A 144 -13.23 4.50 3.30
CA ILE A 144 -12.78 4.99 1.98
C ILE A 144 -12.97 6.51 1.89
N ASP A 145 -14.13 7.00 2.26
CA ASP A 145 -14.43 8.43 2.20
C ASP A 145 -13.47 9.23 3.09
N SER A 146 -13.21 8.74 4.29
CA SER A 146 -12.31 9.38 5.22
C SER A 146 -10.88 9.44 4.69
N LEU A 147 -10.40 8.32 4.12
CA LEU A 147 -9.06 8.26 3.57
C LEU A 147 -8.93 9.09 2.29
N ALA A 148 -9.96 9.10 1.46
CA ALA A 148 -9.97 9.93 0.26
C ALA A 148 -9.83 11.40 0.63
N GLN A 149 -10.52 11.83 1.67
CA GLN A 149 -10.41 13.20 2.16
C GLN A 149 -9.02 13.46 2.73
N ARG A 150 -8.51 12.54 3.54
CA ARG A 150 -7.19 12.65 4.18
C ARG A 150 -6.07 12.77 3.16
N LEU A 151 -6.20 12.07 2.02
CA LEU A 151 -5.18 12.01 0.98
C LEU A 151 -5.48 12.91 -0.22
N ASN A 152 -6.55 13.69 -0.14
CA ASN A 152 -6.96 14.59 -1.23
C ASN A 152 -7.18 13.85 -2.55
N LEU A 153 -7.94 12.76 -2.48
CA LEU A 153 -8.24 11.93 -3.66
C LEU A 153 -9.50 12.36 -4.38
N GLU A 154 -9.83 13.62 -4.35
CA GLU A 154 -11.02 14.15 -5.02
C GLU A 154 -10.73 14.33 -6.52
N PHE A 155 -11.72 14.00 -7.31
CA PHE A 155 -11.62 14.04 -8.76
C PHE A 155 -12.74 14.85 -9.37
#